data_de40f9fda17fd414b3da5920b00ff637
#
_entry.id   de40f9fda17fd414b3da5920b00ff637
#
_cell.length_a   1.000
_cell.length_b   1.000
_cell.length_c   1.000
_cell.angle_alpha   90.00
_cell.angle_beta   90.00
_cell.angle_gamma   90.00
#
_symmetry.space_group_name_H-M   'P 1'
#
loop_
_entity.id
_entity.type
_entity.pdbx_description
1 polymer ?
#
loop_
_entity_poly.entity_id
_entity_poly.type
_entity_poly.pdbx_seq_one_letter_code
_entity_poly.pdbx_strand_id
1 'polypeptide(L)'
;MGLASTGLLGDETMTKFDRDDGVSRRKVLECMTWAGTGVLWTISGGVPHSLGIMGEAQAQTSKSLTFLQLSDSHVGFDKPANPNALGTLEEAIVKVNALPIKPAFAIHTGDISHLSLESQFDDADRIISQSRLDVHYVPGEHDFLDPDQKFYKDRYGRGTKGAGWYSFDASGVHFIGMVNVFNLKAGGLGDLGADQLEWLEDDVKHLSASTPIVVFAHIPLWTIYPDWGWGTDDAEQALSYLKRFGSVTVLNGHIHQVMQKVEGNVTFHTARSTAFPQPAPGQGPSPGPMKVPDDQLRTMLGIANVTFKQNEQRLAIIDTPLKA
;
A
#
# COMPACT_ATOMS: atom_id res chain seq x y z
N MET A 1 -45.37 -20.16 -71.01
CA MET A 1 -46.16 -21.17 -70.30
C MET A 1 -45.91 -20.93 -68.80
N GLY A 2 -46.75 -20.42 -68.14
CA GLY A 2 -48.15 -20.62 -67.84
C GLY A 2 -48.24 -20.38 -66.35
N LEU A 3 -49.00 -19.37 -66.04
CA LEU A 3 -50.17 -19.24 -65.17
C LEU A 3 -49.86 -19.33 -63.65
N ALA A 4 -50.01 -18.24 -62.93
CA ALA A 4 -51.27 -17.69 -62.39
C ALA A 4 -51.71 -18.42 -61.13
N SER A 5 -51.87 -17.71 -59.98
CA SER A 5 -53.15 -17.30 -59.48
C SER A 5 -53.08 -16.95 -57.99
N THR A 6 -53.56 -15.72 -57.69
CA THR A 6 -54.54 -15.35 -56.65
C THR A 6 -54.30 -15.92 -55.23
N GLY A 7 -54.22 -15.22 -54.14
CA GLY A 7 -55.04 -14.09 -53.68
C GLY A 7 -55.30 -14.35 -52.22
N LEU A 8 -55.42 -13.34 -51.47
CA LEU A 8 -56.37 -13.06 -50.40
C LEU A 8 -55.66 -12.41 -49.18
N LEU A 9 -56.22 -11.29 -48.92
CA LEU A 9 -56.14 -10.41 -47.75
C LEU A 9 -56.32 -11.16 -46.44
N GLY A 10 -55.43 -10.93 -45.52
CA GLY A 10 -55.56 -11.25 -44.09
C GLY A 10 -55.15 -10.04 -43.29
N ASP A 11 -56.15 -9.44 -42.70
CA ASP A 11 -56.07 -8.35 -41.72
C ASP A 11 -55.25 -8.77 -40.53
N GLU A 12 -54.07 -8.16 -40.31
CA GLU A 12 -53.32 -8.32 -39.08
C GLU A 12 -53.37 -7.04 -38.27
N THR A 13 -54.21 -7.11 -37.29
CA THR A 13 -54.31 -6.23 -36.14
C THR A 13 -52.95 -6.00 -35.52
N MET A 14 -52.46 -4.76 -35.62
CA MET A 14 -51.30 -4.27 -34.83
C MET A 14 -51.59 -4.40 -33.33
N THR A 15 -51.00 -5.37 -32.70
CA THR A 15 -50.89 -5.42 -31.23
C THR A 15 -49.94 -4.32 -30.76
N LYS A 16 -50.50 -3.34 -30.08
CA LYS A 16 -49.75 -2.36 -29.28
C LYS A 16 -48.87 -3.09 -28.30
N PHE A 17 -47.57 -2.94 -28.43
CA PHE A 17 -46.63 -3.21 -27.34
C PHE A 17 -46.84 -2.13 -26.28
N ASP A 18 -47.52 -2.50 -25.23
CA ASP A 18 -47.64 -1.73 -23.99
C ASP A 18 -46.29 -1.87 -23.26
N ARG A 19 -45.47 -0.82 -23.33
CA ARG A 19 -44.27 -0.68 -22.49
C ARG A 19 -44.70 -0.09 -21.17
N ASP A 20 -45.10 -0.94 -20.24
CA ASP A 20 -45.19 -0.57 -18.82
C ASP A 20 -44.31 -1.52 -17.98
N ASP A 21 -42.99 -1.35 -18.13
CA ASP A 21 -41.99 -1.97 -17.26
C ASP A 21 -41.76 -1.12 -16.01
N GLY A 22 -42.74 -0.44 -15.54
CA GLY A 22 -42.74 0.23 -14.25
C GLY A 22 -42.67 -0.78 -13.13
N VAL A 23 -41.45 -1.11 -12.65
CA VAL A 23 -41.28 -1.83 -11.39
C VAL A 23 -42.03 -1.05 -10.31
N SER A 24 -43.19 -1.57 -9.87
CA SER A 24 -44.06 -0.85 -8.95
C SER A 24 -43.29 -0.60 -7.64
N ARG A 25 -43.37 0.60 -7.08
CA ARG A 25 -42.76 0.99 -5.81
C ARG A 25 -43.04 -0.04 -4.70
N ARG A 26 -44.17 -0.72 -4.78
CA ARG A 26 -44.57 -1.78 -3.88
C ARG A 26 -43.73 -3.05 -4.05
N LYS A 27 -43.38 -3.45 -5.27
CA LYS A 27 -42.47 -4.60 -5.53
C LYS A 27 -41.02 -4.31 -5.08
N VAL A 28 -40.54 -3.06 -5.22
CA VAL A 28 -39.23 -2.66 -4.70
C VAL A 28 -39.21 -2.74 -3.18
N LEU A 29 -40.28 -2.31 -2.51
CA LEU A 29 -40.40 -2.41 -1.07
C LEU A 29 -40.52 -3.88 -0.59
N GLU A 30 -41.23 -4.73 -1.32
CA GLU A 30 -41.32 -6.16 -1.04
C GLU A 30 -39.98 -6.88 -1.23
N CYS A 31 -39.17 -6.54 -2.24
CA CYS A 31 -37.82 -7.05 -2.40
C CYS A 31 -36.87 -6.59 -1.28
N MET A 32 -37.03 -5.37 -0.77
CA MET A 32 -36.21 -4.88 0.37
C MET A 32 -36.56 -5.54 1.69
N THR A 33 -37.79 -5.98 1.91
CA THR A 33 -38.20 -6.73 3.11
C THR A 33 -37.66 -8.15 3.15
N TRP A 34 -37.30 -8.72 2.00
CA TRP A 34 -36.71 -10.08 1.93
C TRP A 34 -35.19 -10.11 2.16
N ALA A 35 -34.52 -8.96 2.13
CA ALA A 35 -33.07 -8.89 2.31
C ALA A 35 -32.60 -8.96 3.78
N GLY A 36 -33.49 -9.15 4.76
CA GLY A 36 -33.16 -9.43 6.16
C GLY A 36 -32.44 -8.31 6.93
N THR A 37 -32.29 -7.12 6.32
CA THR A 37 -31.70 -5.95 6.98
C THR A 37 -32.79 -4.90 7.15
N GLY A 38 -33.28 -4.74 8.38
CA GLY A 38 -34.25 -3.70 8.74
C GLY A 38 -33.67 -2.28 8.66
N VAL A 39 -33.27 -1.86 7.46
CA VAL A 39 -32.76 -0.51 7.20
C VAL A 39 -33.77 0.26 6.38
N LEU A 40 -34.34 1.29 6.97
CA LEU A 40 -35.21 2.25 6.28
C LEU A 40 -34.33 3.40 5.76
N TRP A 41 -34.40 3.67 4.47
CA TRP A 41 -33.72 4.79 3.86
C TRP A 41 -34.69 5.97 3.73
N THR A 42 -34.34 7.13 4.24
CA THR A 42 -35.05 8.38 4.03
C THR A 42 -34.16 9.34 3.25
N ILE A 43 -34.80 10.15 2.39
CA ILE A 43 -34.11 11.23 1.65
C ILE A 43 -34.50 12.53 2.32
N SER A 44 -33.56 13.23 2.93
CA SER A 44 -33.73 14.58 3.45
C SER A 44 -32.70 15.50 2.81
N GLY A 45 -33.13 16.57 2.17
CA GLY A 45 -32.25 17.51 1.48
C GLY A 45 -31.46 16.93 0.30
N GLY A 46 -31.96 15.87 -0.36
CA GLY A 46 -31.29 15.22 -1.50
C GLY A 46 -30.21 14.23 -1.13
N VAL A 47 -29.96 13.98 0.16
CA VAL A 47 -28.98 13.01 0.66
C VAL A 47 -29.71 11.81 1.27
N PRO A 48 -29.39 10.56 0.89
CA PRO A 48 -29.95 9.38 1.51
C PRO A 48 -29.43 9.19 2.94
N HIS A 49 -30.36 9.03 3.90
CA HIS A 49 -30.08 8.68 5.28
C HIS A 49 -30.68 7.31 5.62
N SER A 50 -29.94 6.45 6.31
CA SER A 50 -30.43 5.17 6.79
C SER A 50 -30.94 5.30 8.24
N LEU A 51 -32.17 4.85 8.49
CA LEU A 51 -32.73 4.71 9.83
C LEU A 51 -32.84 3.22 10.17
N GLY A 52 -32.13 2.79 11.21
CA GLY A 52 -32.28 1.45 11.77
C GLY A 52 -33.62 1.31 12.50
N ILE A 53 -34.45 0.34 12.13
CA ILE A 53 -35.78 0.10 12.72
C ILE A 53 -35.72 -0.81 13.96
N MET A 54 -34.64 -1.48 14.15
CA MET A 54 -34.39 -2.29 15.36
C MET A 54 -33.32 -1.61 16.18
N GLY A 55 -33.70 -1.24 17.41
CA GLY A 55 -32.93 -0.58 18.46
C GLY A 55 -31.44 -0.49 18.25
N GLU A 56 -30.81 0.50 18.83
CA GLU A 56 -29.36 0.75 18.70
C GLU A 56 -28.60 -0.53 18.38
N ALA A 57 -28.44 -0.83 17.07
CA ALA A 57 -27.30 -1.61 16.68
C ALA A 57 -26.16 -0.79 17.26
N GLN A 58 -25.61 -1.19 18.40
CA GLN A 58 -24.30 -0.72 18.82
C GLN A 58 -23.50 -0.73 17.54
N ALA A 59 -23.14 0.45 17.08
CA ALA A 59 -22.15 0.58 16.03
C ALA A 59 -20.99 -0.21 16.61
N GLN A 60 -20.86 -1.46 16.18
CA GLN A 60 -19.68 -2.25 16.38
C GLN A 60 -18.64 -1.34 15.77
N THR A 61 -17.89 -0.65 16.64
CA THR A 61 -16.78 0.20 16.20
C THR A 61 -15.94 -0.73 15.36
N SER A 62 -16.08 -0.63 14.05
CA SER A 62 -15.31 -1.44 13.13
C SER A 62 -13.86 -1.17 13.52
N LYS A 63 -13.18 -2.21 14.00
CA LYS A 63 -11.79 -2.06 14.43
C LYS A 63 -11.04 -1.55 13.20
N SER A 64 -10.74 -0.28 13.17
CA SER A 64 -9.89 0.32 12.16
C SER A 64 -8.47 0.38 12.72
N LEU A 65 -7.52 -0.03 11.92
CA LEU A 65 -6.09 0.11 12.20
C LEU A 65 -5.54 1.17 11.24
N THR A 66 -4.95 2.22 11.77
CA THR A 66 -4.19 3.18 10.97
C THR A 66 -2.73 3.08 11.38
N PHE A 67 -1.84 2.93 10.42
CA PHE A 67 -0.40 2.95 10.62
C PHE A 67 0.26 3.87 9.59
N LEU A 68 1.50 4.26 9.85
CA LEU A 68 2.27 5.16 9.02
C LEU A 68 3.29 4.37 8.19
N GLN A 69 3.54 4.77 6.94
CA GLN A 69 4.72 4.39 6.19
C GLN A 69 5.65 5.59 6.03
N LEU A 70 6.89 5.41 6.47
CA LEU A 70 8.06 6.25 6.17
C LEU A 70 8.97 5.46 5.23
N SER A 71 9.72 6.14 4.38
CA SER A 71 10.64 5.50 3.45
C SER A 71 11.78 6.42 3.04
N ASP A 72 12.91 5.83 2.72
CA ASP A 72 14.02 6.47 2.01
C ASP A 72 14.44 7.79 2.67
N SER A 73 14.76 7.72 3.95
CA SER A 73 15.16 8.88 4.75
C SER A 73 16.58 9.35 4.43
N HIS A 74 17.44 8.45 3.94
CA HIS A 74 18.81 8.71 3.53
C HIS A 74 19.53 9.71 4.44
N VAL A 75 19.44 9.53 5.74
CA VAL A 75 20.13 10.40 6.69
C VAL A 75 21.62 10.42 6.40
N GLY A 76 22.17 11.62 6.24
CA GLY A 76 23.53 11.84 5.76
C GLY A 76 23.64 12.21 4.29
N PHE A 77 22.56 12.21 3.52
CA PHE A 77 22.55 12.77 2.16
C PHE A 77 22.62 14.30 2.20
N ASP A 78 23.55 14.88 1.43
CA ASP A 78 23.87 16.32 1.42
C ASP A 78 24.16 16.87 0.01
N LYS A 79 23.61 16.21 -1.03
CA LYS A 79 23.89 16.58 -2.43
C LYS A 79 22.86 17.60 -2.97
N PRO A 80 23.08 18.17 -4.18
CA PRO A 80 22.23 19.24 -4.73
C PRO A 80 20.75 18.91 -4.89
N ALA A 81 20.34 17.63 -4.87
CA ALA A 81 18.93 17.24 -4.90
C ALA A 81 18.20 17.57 -3.59
N ASN A 82 18.89 17.45 -2.46
CA ASN A 82 18.48 17.94 -1.15
C ASN A 82 19.73 18.12 -0.26
N PRO A 83 20.23 19.33 -0.04
CA PRO A 83 21.40 19.54 0.81
C PRO A 83 21.12 19.36 2.31
N ASN A 84 19.89 19.05 2.71
CA ASN A 84 19.48 18.85 4.10
C ASN A 84 18.41 17.76 4.24
N ALA A 85 18.77 16.51 3.91
CA ALA A 85 17.86 15.36 4.07
C ALA A 85 17.45 15.14 5.54
N LEU A 86 18.33 15.45 6.48
CA LEU A 86 18.02 15.40 7.92
C LEU A 86 16.87 16.34 8.28
N GLY A 87 16.90 17.58 7.78
CA GLY A 87 15.86 18.57 8.04
C GLY A 87 14.53 18.21 7.39
N THR A 88 14.52 17.59 6.22
CA THR A 88 13.26 17.13 5.61
C THR A 88 12.68 15.91 6.33
N LEU A 89 13.50 15.07 6.95
CA LEU A 89 13.01 14.03 7.87
C LEU A 89 12.39 14.66 9.14
N GLU A 90 13.01 15.69 9.71
CA GLU A 90 12.43 16.42 10.84
C GLU A 90 11.06 17.02 10.47
N GLU A 91 10.94 17.63 9.29
CA GLU A 91 9.65 18.14 8.78
C GLU A 91 8.61 17.02 8.62
N ALA A 92 9.04 15.83 8.15
CA ALA A 92 8.15 14.68 8.06
C ALA A 92 7.62 14.25 9.43
N ILE A 93 8.48 14.18 10.45
CA ILE A 93 8.07 13.82 11.83
C ILE A 93 7.17 14.90 12.46
N VAL A 94 7.42 16.18 12.21
CA VAL A 94 6.50 17.26 12.62
C VAL A 94 5.12 17.04 11.98
N LYS A 95 5.07 16.67 10.70
CA LYS A 95 3.82 16.38 10.01
C LYS A 95 3.11 15.14 10.58
N VAL A 96 3.85 14.09 10.91
CA VAL A 96 3.32 12.90 11.60
C VAL A 96 2.65 13.28 12.92
N ASN A 97 3.31 14.12 13.72
CA ASN A 97 2.78 14.56 15.01
C ASN A 97 1.54 15.47 14.89
N ALA A 98 1.36 16.11 13.72
CA ALA A 98 0.20 16.95 13.41
C ALA A 98 -0.97 16.18 12.77
N LEU A 99 -0.85 14.88 12.55
CA LEU A 99 -1.93 14.08 11.94
C LEU A 99 -3.19 14.08 12.83
N PRO A 100 -4.38 14.24 12.24
CA PRO A 100 -5.63 14.28 12.99
C PRO A 100 -5.98 12.93 13.63
N ILE A 101 -5.52 11.83 13.03
CA ILE A 101 -5.65 10.47 13.57
C ILE A 101 -4.24 9.97 13.84
N LYS A 102 -3.96 9.68 15.12
CA LYS A 102 -2.65 9.17 15.51
C LYS A 102 -2.51 7.71 15.02
N PRO A 103 -1.47 7.39 14.20
CA PRO A 103 -1.17 6.03 13.82
C PRO A 103 -0.86 5.15 15.03
N ALA A 104 -1.22 3.87 14.98
CA ALA A 104 -0.91 2.91 16.04
C ALA A 104 0.59 2.59 16.12
N PHE A 105 1.26 2.58 14.97
CA PHE A 105 2.69 2.37 14.81
C PHE A 105 3.15 2.91 13.44
N ALA A 106 4.42 2.82 13.14
CA ALA A 106 4.96 3.10 11.83
C ALA A 106 5.71 1.90 11.27
N ILE A 107 5.81 1.82 9.94
CA ILE A 107 6.79 1.00 9.23
C ILE A 107 7.77 1.92 8.52
N HIS A 108 9.04 1.54 8.44
CA HIS A 108 10.04 2.20 7.61
C HIS A 108 10.53 1.23 6.53
N THR A 109 10.30 1.58 5.27
CA THR A 109 10.56 0.69 4.14
C THR A 109 11.97 0.83 3.55
N GLY A 110 12.96 1.09 4.43
CA GLY A 110 14.39 1.01 4.10
C GLY A 110 15.01 2.33 3.66
N ASP A 111 16.32 2.28 3.43
CA ASP A 111 17.20 3.43 3.17
C ASP A 111 17.06 4.52 4.25
N ILE A 112 17.24 4.07 5.49
CA ILE A 112 17.22 4.92 6.69
C ILE A 112 18.44 5.83 6.68
N SER A 113 19.63 5.22 6.52
CA SER A 113 20.93 5.88 6.37
C SER A 113 21.30 6.04 4.90
N HIS A 114 22.28 6.90 4.60
CA HIS A 114 22.79 7.04 3.24
C HIS A 114 24.05 6.24 2.97
N LEU A 115 24.88 6.03 3.99
CA LEU A 115 26.21 5.37 3.86
C LEU A 115 26.45 4.31 4.94
N SER A 116 25.43 3.80 5.61
CA SER A 116 25.54 2.86 6.73
C SER A 116 26.46 3.32 7.85
N LEU A 117 26.59 4.63 8.08
CA LEU A 117 27.43 5.12 9.19
C LEU A 117 26.63 5.09 10.49
N GLU A 118 27.31 4.73 11.59
CA GLU A 118 26.70 4.68 12.91
C GLU A 118 26.01 6.00 13.30
N SER A 119 26.68 7.14 13.04
CA SER A 119 26.13 8.46 13.30
C SER A 119 24.85 8.79 12.49
N GLN A 120 24.72 8.24 11.28
CA GLN A 120 23.53 8.43 10.45
C GLN A 120 22.33 7.70 11.04
N PHE A 121 22.52 6.49 11.55
CA PHE A 121 21.47 5.77 12.27
C PHE A 121 21.14 6.45 13.61
N ASP A 122 22.14 6.96 14.35
CA ASP A 122 21.89 7.71 15.60
C ASP A 122 21.04 8.96 15.35
N ASP A 123 21.34 9.70 14.27
CA ASP A 123 20.54 10.87 13.87
C ASP A 123 19.12 10.48 13.42
N ALA A 124 18.99 9.37 12.66
CA ALA A 124 17.68 8.84 12.26
C ALA A 124 16.84 8.48 13.49
N ASP A 125 17.41 7.70 14.42
CA ASP A 125 16.73 7.29 15.65
C ASP A 125 16.30 8.49 16.50
N ARG A 126 17.20 9.48 16.64
CA ARG A 126 16.92 10.72 17.40
C ARG A 126 15.73 11.48 16.83
N ILE A 127 15.57 11.53 15.49
CA ILE A 127 14.47 12.25 14.85
C ILE A 127 13.20 11.42 14.84
N ILE A 128 13.28 10.17 14.39
CA ILE A 128 12.11 9.28 14.24
C ILE A 128 11.44 9.03 15.60
N SER A 129 12.23 8.89 16.68
CA SER A 129 11.70 8.71 18.04
C SER A 129 10.81 9.87 18.52
N GLN A 130 10.94 11.07 17.96
CA GLN A 130 10.07 12.20 18.28
C GLN A 130 8.61 12.00 17.84
N SER A 131 8.35 11.03 16.93
CA SER A 131 6.99 10.63 16.59
C SER A 131 6.27 9.92 17.73
N ARG A 132 7.03 9.34 18.68
CA ARG A 132 6.53 8.51 19.79
C ARG A 132 5.74 7.30 19.31
N LEU A 133 6.02 6.82 18.10
CA LEU A 133 5.46 5.60 17.54
C LEU A 133 6.47 4.47 17.67
N ASP A 134 5.99 3.26 17.91
CA ASP A 134 6.79 2.07 17.65
C ASP A 134 7.00 1.97 16.14
N VAL A 135 8.23 1.66 15.71
CA VAL A 135 8.57 1.60 14.29
C VAL A 135 9.12 0.22 13.96
N HIS A 136 8.54 -0.38 12.92
CA HIS A 136 8.98 -1.64 12.34
C HIS A 136 9.82 -1.33 11.10
N TYR A 137 11.07 -1.80 11.07
CA TYR A 137 12.03 -1.48 10.02
C TYR A 137 12.28 -2.68 9.11
N VAL A 138 12.50 -2.41 7.83
CA VAL A 138 13.24 -3.27 6.91
C VAL A 138 14.38 -2.45 6.32
N PRO A 139 15.54 -3.06 5.97
CA PRO A 139 16.67 -2.32 5.42
C PRO A 139 16.44 -1.99 3.94
N GLY A 140 17.05 -0.89 3.49
CA GLY A 140 17.38 -0.66 2.10
C GLY A 140 18.84 -1.00 1.79
N GLU A 141 19.26 -0.90 0.55
CA GLU A 141 20.64 -1.20 0.13
C GLU A 141 21.65 -0.25 0.75
N HIS A 142 21.26 1.00 1.02
CA HIS A 142 22.09 1.98 1.68
C HIS A 142 22.29 1.71 3.17
N ASP A 143 21.50 0.85 3.77
CA ASP A 143 21.62 0.45 5.18
C ASP A 143 22.56 -0.76 5.38
N PHE A 144 23.02 -1.38 4.28
CA PHE A 144 23.83 -2.59 4.28
C PHE A 144 25.23 -2.40 3.66
N LEU A 145 25.74 -1.17 3.66
CA LEU A 145 27.08 -0.87 3.11
C LEU A 145 28.23 -1.15 4.09
N ASP A 146 27.95 -1.24 5.40
CA ASP A 146 28.94 -1.59 6.40
C ASP A 146 29.18 -3.11 6.46
N PRO A 147 30.38 -3.56 6.87
CA PRO A 147 30.68 -4.97 7.02
C PRO A 147 29.71 -5.65 7.98
N ASP A 148 29.18 -6.82 7.57
CA ASP A 148 28.27 -7.65 8.36
C ASP A 148 26.92 -6.97 8.70
N GLN A 149 26.60 -5.82 8.10
CA GLN A 149 25.38 -5.02 8.33
C GLN A 149 25.18 -4.71 9.82
N LYS A 150 26.30 -4.49 10.51
CA LYS A 150 26.37 -4.43 11.97
C LYS A 150 25.51 -3.30 12.53
N PHE A 151 25.64 -2.08 11.99
CA PHE A 151 24.96 -0.91 12.55
C PHE A 151 23.44 -1.01 12.42
N TYR A 152 22.95 -1.56 11.32
CA TYR A 152 21.52 -1.84 11.15
C TYR A 152 21.05 -2.97 12.09
N LYS A 153 21.75 -4.11 12.09
CA LYS A 153 21.36 -5.29 12.88
C LYS A 153 21.38 -5.06 14.39
N ASP A 154 22.35 -4.31 14.88
CA ASP A 154 22.46 -3.98 16.31
C ASP A 154 21.25 -3.16 16.80
N ARG A 155 20.67 -2.31 15.92
CA ARG A 155 19.53 -1.46 16.25
C ARG A 155 18.19 -2.14 16.00
N TYR A 156 18.02 -2.71 14.82
CA TYR A 156 16.71 -3.15 14.32
C TYR A 156 16.61 -4.67 14.14
N GLY A 157 17.70 -5.41 14.26
CA GLY A 157 17.74 -6.86 14.03
C GLY A 157 17.19 -7.72 15.18
N ARG A 158 16.86 -7.13 16.32
CA ARG A 158 16.37 -7.91 17.47
C ARG A 158 15.04 -8.59 17.18
N GLY A 159 15.00 -9.91 17.29
CA GLY A 159 13.80 -10.72 17.06
C GLY A 159 13.54 -11.06 15.59
N THR A 160 14.38 -10.58 14.69
CA THR A 160 14.31 -10.91 13.26
C THR A 160 15.01 -12.24 12.95
N LYS A 161 14.85 -12.73 11.71
CA LYS A 161 15.48 -13.94 11.19
C LYS A 161 16.38 -13.59 10.01
N GLY A 162 17.38 -14.43 9.73
CA GLY A 162 18.28 -14.29 8.60
C GLY A 162 18.92 -12.90 8.48
N ALA A 163 18.71 -12.25 7.36
CA ALA A 163 19.19 -10.89 7.10
C ALA A 163 18.31 -9.78 7.71
N GLY A 164 17.26 -10.14 8.47
CA GLY A 164 16.42 -9.15 9.14
C GLY A 164 14.92 -9.26 8.86
N TRP A 165 14.43 -10.35 8.24
CA TRP A 165 12.99 -10.54 7.99
C TRP A 165 12.23 -11.04 9.22
N TYR A 166 10.94 -10.72 9.28
CA TYR A 166 10.07 -11.06 10.42
C TYR A 166 8.59 -10.86 10.07
N SER A 167 7.72 -11.34 10.95
CA SER A 167 6.28 -11.07 10.89
C SER A 167 5.71 -10.70 12.26
N PHE A 168 4.57 -10.04 12.27
CA PHE A 168 3.81 -9.71 13.47
C PHE A 168 2.33 -9.49 13.14
N ASP A 169 1.48 -9.58 14.16
CA ASP A 169 0.03 -9.36 14.01
C ASP A 169 -0.41 -8.07 14.70
N ALA A 170 -1.23 -7.28 14.03
CA ALA A 170 -1.86 -6.11 14.62
C ALA A 170 -3.32 -5.97 14.15
N SER A 171 -4.25 -5.89 15.10
CA SER A 171 -5.68 -5.69 14.84
C SER A 171 -6.30 -6.66 13.82
N GLY A 172 -5.81 -7.91 13.77
CA GLY A 172 -6.29 -8.94 12.86
C GLY A 172 -5.71 -8.87 11.44
N VAL A 173 -4.70 -8.04 11.23
CA VAL A 173 -3.88 -7.98 10.00
C VAL A 173 -2.53 -8.62 10.30
N HIS A 174 -2.05 -9.46 9.40
CA HIS A 174 -0.74 -10.08 9.47
C HIS A 174 0.27 -9.27 8.64
N PHE A 175 1.34 -8.80 9.30
CA PHE A 175 2.39 -7.97 8.72
C PHE A 175 3.65 -8.79 8.51
N ILE A 176 4.26 -8.63 7.35
CA ILE A 176 5.45 -9.39 6.93
C ILE A 176 6.51 -8.39 6.44
N GLY A 177 7.57 -8.21 7.22
CA GLY A 177 8.74 -7.43 6.84
C GLY A 177 9.76 -8.31 6.13
N MET A 178 10.04 -8.02 4.86
CA MET A 178 10.93 -8.79 4.00
C MET A 178 12.19 -8.01 3.67
N VAL A 179 13.32 -8.72 3.50
CA VAL A 179 14.61 -8.16 3.13
C VAL A 179 14.96 -8.64 1.73
N ASN A 180 15.07 -7.72 0.77
CA ASN A 180 15.39 -8.02 -0.62
C ASN A 180 16.60 -7.25 -1.16
N VAL A 181 17.43 -6.73 -0.24
CA VAL A 181 18.63 -5.93 -0.56
C VAL A 181 19.93 -6.63 -0.19
N PHE A 182 19.86 -7.84 0.38
CA PHE A 182 21.05 -8.53 0.90
C PHE A 182 21.92 -9.14 -0.22
N ASN A 183 21.28 -9.69 -1.25
CA ASN A 183 21.95 -10.35 -2.38
C ASN A 183 21.44 -9.77 -3.70
N LEU A 184 21.75 -8.51 -3.98
CA LEU A 184 21.29 -7.87 -5.21
C LEU A 184 21.74 -8.64 -6.45
N LYS A 185 20.83 -8.80 -7.41
CA LYS A 185 21.10 -9.41 -8.72
C LYS A 185 21.73 -8.39 -9.69
N ALA A 186 22.09 -8.86 -10.86
CA ALA A 186 22.60 -8.00 -11.93
C ALA A 186 21.62 -6.84 -12.21
N GLY A 187 22.17 -5.63 -12.35
CA GLY A 187 21.38 -4.43 -12.54
C GLY A 187 20.77 -3.84 -11.27
N GLY A 188 21.07 -4.41 -10.09
CA GLY A 188 20.54 -3.90 -8.82
C GLY A 188 19.16 -4.43 -8.44
N LEU A 189 18.65 -5.44 -9.14
CA LEU A 189 17.39 -6.08 -8.77
C LEU A 189 17.47 -6.72 -7.39
N GLY A 190 16.42 -6.57 -6.60
CA GLY A 190 16.26 -7.22 -5.32
C GLY A 190 16.20 -8.74 -5.43
N ASP A 191 16.54 -9.42 -4.34
CA ASP A 191 16.48 -10.87 -4.20
C ASP A 191 16.13 -11.23 -2.76
N LEU A 192 15.09 -12.04 -2.58
CA LEU A 192 14.67 -12.52 -1.26
C LEU A 192 15.51 -13.73 -0.82
N GLY A 193 15.83 -14.59 -1.76
CA GLY A 193 16.59 -15.81 -1.54
C GLY A 193 15.77 -16.98 -0.98
N ALA A 194 16.30 -18.19 -1.16
CA ALA A 194 15.58 -19.43 -0.84
C ALA A 194 15.16 -19.55 0.64
N ASP A 195 16.06 -19.20 1.57
CA ASP A 195 15.77 -19.32 3.01
C ASP A 195 14.61 -18.43 3.45
N GLN A 196 14.51 -17.22 2.90
CA GLN A 196 13.42 -16.29 3.21
C GLN A 196 12.11 -16.72 2.54
N LEU A 197 12.19 -17.26 1.33
CA LEU A 197 11.02 -17.79 0.63
C LEU A 197 10.44 -19.01 1.35
N GLU A 198 11.27 -19.94 1.83
CA GLU A 198 10.83 -21.08 2.64
C GLU A 198 10.21 -20.60 3.96
N TRP A 199 10.84 -19.63 4.62
CA TRP A 199 10.28 -19.03 5.82
C TRP A 199 8.93 -18.36 5.57
N LEU A 200 8.78 -17.63 4.47
CA LEU A 200 7.52 -16.96 4.11
C LEU A 200 6.40 -17.98 3.90
N GLU A 201 6.67 -19.07 3.16
CA GLU A 201 5.72 -20.15 2.95
C GLU A 201 5.26 -20.74 4.28
N ASP A 202 6.22 -21.02 5.18
CA ASP A 202 5.96 -21.56 6.52
C ASP A 202 5.16 -20.59 7.39
N ASP A 203 5.47 -19.31 7.36
CA ASP A 203 4.84 -18.26 8.16
C ASP A 203 3.36 -18.13 7.81
N VAL A 204 3.04 -18.14 6.52
CA VAL A 204 1.65 -17.93 6.08
C VAL A 204 0.81 -19.21 5.98
N LYS A 205 1.40 -20.41 5.90
CA LYS A 205 0.68 -21.65 5.56
C LYS A 205 -0.51 -21.99 6.47
N HIS A 206 -0.45 -21.55 7.73
CA HIS A 206 -1.49 -21.83 8.73
C HIS A 206 -2.53 -20.72 8.88
N LEU A 207 -2.33 -19.58 8.21
CA LEU A 207 -3.26 -18.46 8.28
C LEU A 207 -4.53 -18.76 7.48
N SER A 208 -5.67 -18.21 7.94
CA SER A 208 -6.91 -18.26 7.17
C SER A 208 -6.77 -17.45 5.88
N ALA A 209 -7.37 -17.92 4.78
CA ALA A 209 -7.44 -17.16 3.53
C ALA A 209 -8.17 -15.80 3.67
N SER A 210 -8.95 -15.62 4.74
CA SER A 210 -9.60 -14.35 5.06
C SER A 210 -8.72 -13.40 5.88
N THR A 211 -7.53 -13.81 6.31
CA THR A 211 -6.59 -12.93 7.01
C THR A 211 -6.03 -11.89 6.05
N PRO A 212 -6.20 -10.60 6.30
CA PRO A 212 -5.55 -9.56 5.50
C PRO A 212 -4.04 -9.60 5.71
N ILE A 213 -3.28 -9.50 4.62
CA ILE A 213 -1.82 -9.54 4.64
C ILE A 213 -1.27 -8.17 4.23
N VAL A 214 -0.30 -7.67 4.98
CA VAL A 214 0.52 -6.52 4.60
C VAL A 214 1.97 -6.98 4.51
N VAL A 215 2.55 -6.91 3.31
CA VAL A 215 3.97 -7.16 3.08
C VAL A 215 4.66 -5.81 2.92
N PHE A 216 5.80 -5.62 3.56
CA PHE A 216 6.63 -4.46 3.35
C PHE A 216 8.09 -4.87 3.15
N ALA A 217 8.70 -4.30 2.11
CA ALA A 217 10.09 -4.52 1.71
C ALA A 217 10.62 -3.24 1.06
N HIS A 218 11.94 -3.11 0.91
CA HIS A 218 12.48 -1.91 0.30
C HIS A 218 12.23 -1.86 -1.21
N ILE A 219 12.85 -2.73 -1.97
CA ILE A 219 12.71 -2.77 -3.43
C ILE A 219 11.32 -3.32 -3.81
N PRO A 220 10.63 -2.75 -4.82
CA PRO A 220 9.31 -3.21 -5.24
C PRO A 220 9.25 -4.71 -5.55
N LEU A 221 8.20 -5.39 -5.03
CA LEU A 221 7.92 -6.80 -5.32
C LEU A 221 7.22 -7.01 -6.68
N TRP A 222 7.31 -6.05 -7.58
CA TRP A 222 6.94 -6.20 -8.99
C TRP A 222 7.94 -5.43 -9.84
N THR A 223 8.20 -5.89 -11.04
CA THR A 223 9.12 -5.23 -11.94
C THR A 223 8.51 -3.95 -12.50
N ILE A 224 9.09 -2.80 -12.13
CA ILE A 224 8.70 -1.48 -12.62
C ILE A 224 9.63 -1.07 -13.77
N TYR A 225 10.94 -1.10 -13.52
CA TYR A 225 11.96 -0.74 -14.52
C TYR A 225 13.26 -1.48 -14.21
N PRO A 226 13.50 -2.66 -14.81
CA PRO A 226 14.61 -3.54 -14.46
C PRO A 226 15.98 -2.93 -14.77
N ASP A 227 16.08 -2.05 -15.79
CA ASP A 227 17.34 -1.39 -16.13
C ASP A 227 17.87 -0.49 -15.00
N TRP A 228 17.02 -0.10 -14.05
CA TRP A 228 17.38 0.68 -12.87
C TRP A 228 17.30 -0.12 -11.57
N GLY A 229 17.18 -1.44 -11.62
CA GLY A 229 17.04 -2.26 -10.43
C GLY A 229 15.66 -2.14 -9.74
N TRP A 230 14.66 -1.57 -10.41
CA TRP A 230 13.34 -1.35 -9.84
C TRP A 230 12.44 -2.57 -9.98
N GLY A 231 12.74 -3.58 -9.18
CA GLY A 231 12.02 -4.83 -9.09
C GLY A 231 12.79 -5.86 -8.29
N THR A 232 12.12 -6.94 -7.91
CA THR A 232 12.69 -8.07 -7.18
C THR A 232 12.60 -9.33 -8.04
N ASP A 233 13.73 -10.01 -8.24
CA ASP A 233 13.89 -11.09 -9.22
C ASP A 233 13.00 -12.30 -8.91
N ASP A 234 12.97 -12.72 -7.66
CA ASP A 234 12.22 -13.87 -7.16
C ASP A 234 10.85 -13.52 -6.55
N ALA A 235 10.37 -12.30 -6.75
CA ALA A 235 9.11 -11.81 -6.19
C ALA A 235 7.90 -12.66 -6.61
N GLU A 236 7.89 -13.22 -7.82
CA GLU A 236 6.77 -14.05 -8.30
C GLU A 236 6.56 -15.27 -7.41
N GLN A 237 7.64 -15.89 -6.93
CA GLN A 237 7.56 -17.03 -6.02
C GLN A 237 6.97 -16.59 -4.68
N ALA A 238 7.44 -15.49 -4.07
CA ALA A 238 6.89 -14.95 -2.84
C ALA A 238 5.39 -14.64 -2.97
N LEU A 239 5.00 -13.95 -4.04
CA LEU A 239 3.61 -13.60 -4.31
C LEU A 239 2.74 -14.84 -4.55
N SER A 240 3.29 -15.95 -5.06
CA SER A 240 2.55 -17.20 -5.26
C SER A 240 2.00 -17.78 -3.96
N TYR A 241 2.74 -17.68 -2.86
CA TYR A 241 2.30 -18.11 -1.52
C TYR A 241 1.15 -17.25 -0.98
N LEU A 242 1.05 -16.01 -1.45
CA LEU A 242 0.06 -15.03 -1.01
C LEU A 242 -1.23 -15.02 -1.85
N LYS A 243 -1.24 -15.66 -3.00
CA LYS A 243 -2.41 -15.67 -3.93
C LYS A 243 -3.71 -16.19 -3.31
N ARG A 244 -3.63 -17.02 -2.27
CA ARG A 244 -4.82 -17.60 -1.61
C ARG A 244 -5.54 -16.64 -0.65
N PHE A 245 -4.92 -15.52 -0.25
CA PHE A 245 -5.52 -14.57 0.66
C PHE A 245 -6.46 -13.60 -0.06
N GLY A 246 -7.57 -13.24 0.57
CA GLY A 246 -8.56 -12.34 -0.04
C GLY A 246 -8.09 -10.89 -0.18
N SER A 247 -7.09 -10.47 0.61
CA SER A 247 -6.53 -9.12 0.60
C SER A 247 -5.04 -9.16 0.90
N VAL A 248 -4.22 -8.69 -0.02
CA VAL A 248 -2.78 -8.54 0.13
C VAL A 248 -2.40 -7.12 -0.25
N THR A 249 -1.67 -6.41 0.60
CA THR A 249 -1.12 -5.09 0.30
C THR A 249 0.40 -5.16 0.41
N VAL A 250 1.10 -4.73 -0.64
CA VAL A 250 2.56 -4.69 -0.71
C VAL A 250 3.00 -3.23 -0.69
N LEU A 251 3.82 -2.86 0.29
CA LEU A 251 4.32 -1.51 0.52
C LEU A 251 5.83 -1.48 0.32
N ASN A 252 6.30 -0.61 -0.56
CA ASN A 252 7.72 -0.50 -0.91
C ASN A 252 8.21 0.95 -0.87
N GLY A 253 9.53 1.11 -0.83
CA GLY A 253 10.27 2.36 -1.02
C GLY A 253 11.06 2.35 -2.34
N HIS A 254 12.35 2.69 -2.25
CA HIS A 254 13.39 2.58 -3.25
C HIS A 254 13.27 3.54 -4.44
N ILE A 255 12.09 3.73 -4.98
CA ILE A 255 11.88 4.52 -6.22
C ILE A 255 11.52 5.97 -5.95
N HIS A 256 11.37 6.37 -4.69
CA HIS A 256 11.12 7.74 -4.21
C HIS A 256 9.90 8.45 -4.82
N GLN A 257 8.95 7.69 -5.35
CA GLN A 257 7.74 8.23 -5.96
C GLN A 257 6.57 7.27 -5.74
N VAL A 258 5.35 7.80 -5.82
CA VAL A 258 4.15 6.98 -5.67
C VAL A 258 3.84 6.29 -6.98
N MET A 259 3.85 4.97 -6.95
CA MET A 259 3.32 4.11 -8.01
C MET A 259 2.36 3.11 -7.40
N GLN A 260 1.30 2.81 -8.11
CA GLN A 260 0.29 1.85 -7.67
C GLN A 260 -0.01 0.85 -8.78
N LYS A 261 -0.16 -0.41 -8.38
CA LYS A 261 -0.63 -1.49 -9.26
C LYS A 261 -1.63 -2.33 -8.49
N VAL A 262 -2.65 -2.83 -9.15
CA VAL A 262 -3.57 -3.82 -8.60
C VAL A 262 -3.55 -5.03 -9.53
N GLU A 263 -3.29 -6.20 -8.96
CA GLU A 263 -3.26 -7.46 -9.67
C GLU A 263 -4.02 -8.51 -8.86
N GLY A 264 -5.24 -8.83 -9.30
CA GLY A 264 -6.14 -9.72 -8.56
C GLY A 264 -6.45 -9.18 -7.16
N ASN A 265 -6.05 -9.94 -6.15
CA ASN A 265 -6.21 -9.62 -4.73
C ASN A 265 -5.01 -8.86 -4.14
N VAL A 266 -3.97 -8.57 -4.93
CA VAL A 266 -2.77 -7.88 -4.48
C VAL A 266 -2.81 -6.43 -4.92
N THR A 267 -2.59 -5.52 -3.97
CA THR A 267 -2.40 -4.08 -4.21
C THR A 267 -0.95 -3.74 -3.89
N PHE A 268 -0.24 -3.17 -4.85
CA PHE A 268 1.13 -2.67 -4.69
C PHE A 268 1.11 -1.16 -4.58
N HIS A 269 1.95 -0.63 -3.70
CA HIS A 269 2.12 0.81 -3.51
C HIS A 269 3.56 1.11 -3.11
N THR A 270 4.15 2.13 -3.75
CA THR A 270 5.46 2.66 -3.39
C THR A 270 5.31 4.01 -2.72
N ALA A 271 6.17 4.29 -1.73
CA ALA A 271 6.13 5.53 -0.97
C ALA A 271 6.97 6.63 -1.62
N ARG A 272 6.67 7.87 -1.26
CA ARG A 272 7.58 9.00 -1.42
C ARG A 272 8.75 8.86 -0.45
N SER A 273 9.92 9.30 -0.87
CA SER A 273 11.06 9.51 0.03
C SER A 273 10.80 10.71 0.95
N THR A 274 11.46 10.72 2.12
CA THR A 274 11.58 11.94 2.92
C THR A 274 12.85 12.73 2.60
N ALA A 275 13.76 12.19 1.77
CA ALA A 275 15.04 12.80 1.43
C ALA A 275 15.07 13.52 0.08
N PHE A 276 14.86 12.83 -1.02
CA PHE A 276 14.93 13.40 -2.37
C PHE A 276 14.05 12.62 -3.36
N PRO A 277 13.57 13.24 -4.45
CA PRO A 277 12.85 12.54 -5.51
C PRO A 277 13.81 11.87 -6.50
N GLN A 278 13.29 10.85 -7.22
CA GLN A 278 13.95 10.24 -8.37
C GLN A 278 13.17 10.55 -9.66
N PRO A 279 13.80 10.47 -10.85
CA PRO A 279 13.11 10.67 -12.13
C PRO A 279 12.12 9.52 -12.40
N ALA A 280 11.10 9.81 -13.20
CA ALA A 280 10.20 8.76 -13.69
C ALA A 280 10.97 7.71 -14.52
N PRO A 281 10.50 6.45 -14.60
CA PRO A 281 11.19 5.38 -15.33
C PRO A 281 11.60 5.81 -16.73
N GLY A 282 12.90 5.70 -17.04
CA GLY A 282 13.48 6.05 -18.34
C GLY A 282 13.54 7.55 -18.67
N GLN A 283 13.14 8.44 -17.76
CA GLN A 283 13.18 9.89 -17.97
C GLN A 283 14.49 10.54 -17.53
N GLY A 284 15.50 9.76 -17.22
CA GLY A 284 16.83 10.22 -16.81
C GLY A 284 17.91 9.21 -17.21
N PRO A 285 19.19 9.56 -17.05
CA PRO A 285 20.30 8.65 -17.36
C PRO A 285 20.47 7.54 -16.31
N SER A 286 19.91 7.72 -15.13
CA SER A 286 19.99 6.77 -14.00
C SER A 286 18.86 7.02 -12.99
N PRO A 287 18.62 6.09 -12.03
CA PRO A 287 17.66 6.26 -10.94
C PRO A 287 18.14 7.24 -9.86
N GLY A 288 19.22 7.98 -10.12
CA GLY A 288 19.87 8.82 -9.10
C GLY A 288 19.02 9.98 -8.61
N PRO A 289 19.49 10.69 -7.56
CA PRO A 289 18.76 11.81 -6.98
C PRO A 289 18.46 12.90 -8.01
N MET A 290 17.19 13.26 -8.12
CA MET A 290 16.72 14.29 -9.07
C MET A 290 16.68 15.65 -8.39
N LYS A 291 17.45 16.61 -8.94
CA LYS A 291 17.34 17.99 -8.51
C LYS A 291 16.08 18.62 -9.10
N VAL A 292 15.28 19.24 -8.24
CA VAL A 292 14.11 20.04 -8.60
C VAL A 292 14.25 21.45 -8.04
N PRO A 293 13.46 22.44 -8.48
CA PRO A 293 13.39 23.75 -7.82
C PRO A 293 13.12 23.62 -6.34
N ASP A 294 13.74 24.44 -5.49
CA ASP A 294 13.69 24.33 -4.03
C ASP A 294 12.27 24.47 -3.48
N ASP A 295 11.41 25.24 -4.14
CA ASP A 295 10.00 25.40 -3.80
C ASP A 295 9.14 24.15 -4.13
N GLN A 296 9.62 23.27 -5.01
CA GLN A 296 8.97 22.03 -5.41
C GLN A 296 9.44 20.80 -4.60
N LEU A 297 10.64 20.84 -4.02
CA LEU A 297 11.20 19.68 -3.33
C LEU A 297 10.19 19.07 -2.34
N ARG A 298 9.63 19.90 -1.46
CA ARG A 298 8.72 19.44 -0.41
C ARG A 298 7.36 18.96 -0.91
N THR A 299 6.98 19.29 -2.12
CA THR A 299 5.77 18.75 -2.77
C THR A 299 5.98 17.33 -3.29
N MET A 300 7.23 16.92 -3.50
CA MET A 300 7.61 15.60 -3.97
C MET A 300 7.99 14.64 -2.84
N LEU A 301 8.40 15.16 -1.68
CA LEU A 301 8.68 14.39 -0.48
C LEU A 301 7.40 14.15 0.33
N GLY A 302 7.35 13.09 1.14
CA GLY A 302 6.12 12.84 1.90
C GLY A 302 6.14 11.61 2.80
N ILE A 303 4.97 11.37 3.36
CA ILE A 303 4.62 10.24 4.22
C ILE A 303 3.35 9.58 3.67
N ALA A 304 3.10 8.32 4.00
CA ALA A 304 1.85 7.66 3.66
C ALA A 304 1.11 7.16 4.91
N ASN A 305 -0.19 7.45 5.00
CA ASN A 305 -1.07 6.90 6.01
C ASN A 305 -1.83 5.72 5.42
N VAL A 306 -1.74 4.58 6.07
CA VAL A 306 -2.40 3.35 5.64
C VAL A 306 -3.47 2.99 6.65
N THR A 307 -4.71 2.84 6.20
CA THR A 307 -5.84 2.49 7.05
C THR A 307 -6.49 1.20 6.59
N PHE A 308 -6.54 0.24 7.49
CA PHE A 308 -7.35 -0.96 7.38
C PHE A 308 -8.67 -0.76 8.11
N LYS A 309 -9.78 -1.12 7.48
CA LYS A 309 -11.09 -1.20 8.13
C LYS A 309 -11.60 -2.63 8.03
N GLN A 310 -12.01 -3.17 9.15
CA GLN A 310 -12.58 -4.50 9.21
C GLN A 310 -13.76 -4.61 8.24
N ASN A 311 -13.80 -5.65 7.43
CA ASN A 311 -14.76 -5.92 6.35
C ASN A 311 -14.51 -5.13 5.04
N GLU A 312 -13.44 -4.35 4.93
CA GLU A 312 -12.97 -3.82 3.64
C GLU A 312 -11.83 -4.71 3.11
N GLN A 313 -11.89 -5.04 1.81
CA GLN A 313 -10.89 -5.94 1.20
C GLN A 313 -9.55 -5.25 0.92
N ARG A 314 -9.52 -3.92 0.88
CA ARG A 314 -8.32 -3.15 0.55
C ARG A 314 -8.05 -2.10 1.61
N LEU A 315 -6.77 -1.86 1.85
CA LEU A 315 -6.34 -0.77 2.70
C LEU A 315 -6.47 0.56 1.95
N ALA A 316 -6.93 1.59 2.66
CA ALA A 316 -6.88 2.95 2.13
C ALA A 316 -5.47 3.51 2.39
N ILE A 317 -4.80 3.99 1.34
CA ILE A 317 -3.47 4.59 1.41
C ILE A 317 -3.60 6.06 1.00
N ILE A 318 -3.15 6.96 1.86
CA ILE A 318 -3.20 8.40 1.64
C ILE A 318 -1.78 8.95 1.67
N ASP A 319 -1.26 9.29 0.50
CA ASP A 319 0.03 9.95 0.37
C ASP A 319 -0.10 11.44 0.70
N THR A 320 0.74 11.89 1.62
CA THR A 320 0.71 13.25 2.11
C THR A 320 2.08 13.90 1.87
N PRO A 321 2.19 14.86 0.93
CA PRO A 321 3.44 15.57 0.68
C PRO A 321 3.84 16.42 1.89
N LEU A 322 5.12 16.73 2.07
CA LEU A 322 5.59 17.59 3.15
C LEU A 322 5.01 18.99 3.03
N LYS A 323 4.81 19.48 1.81
CA LYS A 323 4.12 20.74 1.50
C LYS A 323 3.04 20.46 0.45
N ALA A 324 1.84 21.02 0.68
CA ALA A 324 0.73 20.97 -0.26
C ALA A 324 0.89 22.00 -1.39
#